data_71db5cfc4fe42525860ffe02e78f1f75
#
_entry.id   71db5cfc4fe42525860ffe02e78f1f75
#
_cell.length_a   1.000
_cell.length_b   1.000
_cell.length_c   1.000
_cell.angle_alpha   90.00
_cell.angle_beta   90.00
_cell.angle_gamma   90.00
#
_symmetry.space_group_name_H-M   'P 1'
#
loop_
_entity.id
_entity.type
_entity.pdbx_description
1 polymer ?
#
loop_
_entity_poly.entity_id
_entity_poly.type
_entity_poly.pdbx_seq_one_letter_code
_entity_poly.pdbx_strand_id
1 'polypeptide(L)'
;MILKHRDTEVLRFDWLEPEGVRIVSVNEAARRFLPLDLHGQATDEGLWRWLRHRIVPKHRNYIQEMLLKLSVSYGVRPIIEVSKGLSLNDVHWVCGDASRACWRAVNLYENPFSKSMAVLAFTGCGRQGSPTRTVPETSPEFSTNGMLAKCWRRTDSGIVLYKSGSEHFANAGFEPYSEYYAAQIAEALGYAHVPYGLERFKGRLCSTCPLFTSEKIGFIPAGRLVSTAEALADARFAEIFFFDALTCNTDRHLGNFGYLIDNDTNEIMGAAPIFDNGYGLFSLALDRPEDPRNHEWDDLRKYARKIGPSLYLPWLAFPGGVTSAMKAAAMRLKGFRFKRHPYYNLSASRLRKLEEFLQNRVDKIIEFGCDADRFLMLDEKNGAEAPVDDVSRDACTIEERILQNAEADPYISQEELAQVLGLSRRTIQRKIADLKQMKRLARIGSGRTKCWKVNYENR
;
A
#
# COMPACT_ATOMS: atom_id res chain seq x y z
N MET A 1 -8.47 -28.15 9.75
CA MET A 1 -8.95 -26.86 9.19
C MET A 1 -9.31 -27.03 7.72
N ILE A 2 -10.28 -26.27 7.23
CA ILE A 2 -10.75 -26.35 5.84
C ILE A 2 -10.61 -24.98 5.19
N LEU A 3 -9.92 -24.91 4.05
CA LEU A 3 -9.96 -23.76 3.15
C LEU A 3 -11.15 -23.94 2.20
N LYS A 4 -11.99 -22.93 2.12
CA LYS A 4 -13.16 -22.91 1.25
C LYS A 4 -13.10 -21.74 0.25
N HIS A 5 -13.72 -21.98 -0.90
CA HIS A 5 -14.12 -20.96 -1.86
C HIS A 5 -15.65 -20.89 -1.82
N ARG A 6 -16.21 -19.83 -1.21
CA ARG A 6 -17.62 -19.81 -0.77
C ARG A 6 -17.96 -21.05 0.06
N ASP A 7 -18.94 -21.87 -0.36
CA ASP A 7 -19.29 -23.10 0.34
C ASP A 7 -18.52 -24.33 -0.14
N THR A 8 -17.75 -24.21 -1.23
CA THR A 8 -16.96 -25.31 -1.79
C THR A 8 -15.68 -25.52 -0.98
N GLU A 9 -15.50 -26.73 -0.46
CA GLU A 9 -14.23 -27.17 0.15
C GLU A 9 -13.15 -27.29 -0.94
N VAL A 10 -12.01 -26.59 -0.74
CA VAL A 10 -10.89 -26.59 -1.68
C VAL A 10 -9.77 -27.50 -1.20
N LEU A 11 -9.39 -27.39 0.08
CA LEU A 11 -8.39 -28.26 0.70
C LEU A 11 -8.57 -28.32 2.22
N ARG A 12 -7.96 -29.35 2.84
CA ARG A 12 -7.84 -29.50 4.30
C ARG A 12 -6.39 -29.38 4.71
N PHE A 13 -6.16 -28.77 5.87
CA PHE A 13 -4.83 -28.61 6.44
C PHE A 13 -4.84 -28.64 7.97
N ASP A 14 -3.70 -28.96 8.55
CA ASP A 14 -3.44 -28.86 9.98
C ASP A 14 -2.45 -27.75 10.27
N TRP A 15 -2.61 -27.10 11.45
CA TRP A 15 -1.60 -26.19 11.96
C TRP A 15 -0.38 -26.96 12.45
N LEU A 16 0.81 -26.44 12.18
CA LEU A 16 2.06 -26.94 12.73
C LEU A 16 2.59 -25.98 13.82
N GLU A 17 3.16 -26.53 14.87
CA GLU A 17 3.82 -25.77 15.91
C GLU A 17 5.35 -25.65 15.59
N PRO A 18 6.00 -24.50 15.86
CA PRO A 18 5.43 -23.26 16.40
C PRO A 18 4.69 -22.43 15.34
N GLU A 19 4.98 -22.56 14.08
CA GLU A 19 4.39 -21.85 12.94
C GLU A 19 4.42 -22.73 11.70
N GLY A 20 3.37 -22.65 10.88
CA GLY A 20 3.27 -23.37 9.62
C GLY A 20 1.95 -24.14 9.46
N VAL A 21 1.83 -24.81 8.35
CA VAL A 21 0.70 -25.67 8.03
C VAL A 21 1.17 -26.92 7.32
N ARG A 22 0.34 -27.96 7.37
CA ARG A 22 0.48 -29.18 6.56
C ARG A 22 -0.83 -29.43 5.83
N ILE A 23 -0.78 -29.54 4.53
CA ILE A 23 -1.94 -29.93 3.72
C ILE A 23 -2.20 -31.42 3.93
N VAL A 24 -3.43 -31.70 4.32
CA VAL A 24 -3.90 -33.09 4.55
C VAL A 24 -4.50 -33.66 3.28
N SER A 25 -5.32 -32.86 2.57
CA SER A 25 -5.96 -33.31 1.33
C SER A 25 -6.34 -32.11 0.47
N VAL A 26 -6.40 -32.34 -0.84
CA VAL A 26 -6.89 -31.36 -1.83
C VAL A 26 -8.12 -31.95 -2.50
N ASN A 27 -9.16 -31.15 -2.63
CA ASN A 27 -10.34 -31.52 -3.41
C ASN A 27 -10.04 -31.31 -4.90
N GLU A 28 -9.69 -32.36 -5.60
CA GLU A 28 -9.30 -32.29 -7.02
C GLU A 28 -10.42 -31.75 -7.92
N ALA A 29 -11.69 -31.99 -7.60
CA ALA A 29 -12.83 -31.42 -8.34
C ALA A 29 -12.94 -29.90 -8.18
N ALA A 30 -12.42 -29.34 -7.08
CA ALA A 30 -12.39 -27.92 -6.77
C ALA A 30 -11.02 -27.28 -6.97
N ARG A 31 -10.03 -27.98 -7.54
CA ARG A 31 -8.64 -27.52 -7.70
C ARG A 31 -8.54 -26.17 -8.42
N ARG A 32 -9.42 -25.88 -9.37
CA ARG A 32 -9.49 -24.59 -10.07
C ARG A 32 -9.76 -23.41 -9.14
N PHE A 33 -10.30 -23.65 -7.97
CA PHE A 33 -10.58 -22.64 -6.94
C PHE A 33 -9.48 -22.51 -5.89
N LEU A 34 -8.30 -23.10 -6.10
CA LEU A 34 -7.14 -22.75 -5.29
C LEU A 34 -6.87 -21.25 -5.42
N PRO A 35 -6.50 -20.55 -4.32
CA PRO A 35 -6.05 -19.16 -4.44
C PRO A 35 -4.98 -19.01 -5.53
N LEU A 36 -5.10 -17.99 -6.37
CA LEU A 36 -4.22 -17.82 -7.54
C LEU A 36 -2.74 -17.68 -7.17
N ASP A 37 -2.43 -17.11 -6.01
CA ASP A 37 -1.07 -17.01 -5.50
C ASP A 37 -0.45 -18.31 -4.97
N LEU A 38 -1.20 -19.43 -5.05
CA LEU A 38 -0.67 -20.77 -4.96
C LEU A 38 -0.19 -21.32 -6.32
N HIS A 39 -0.35 -20.56 -7.41
CA HIS A 39 0.10 -20.90 -8.76
C HIS A 39 -0.34 -22.32 -9.22
N GLY A 40 -1.57 -22.71 -8.85
CA GLY A 40 -2.15 -24.01 -9.17
C GLY A 40 -1.54 -25.19 -8.40
N GLN A 41 -0.60 -24.94 -7.48
CA GLN A 41 0.07 -25.96 -6.67
C GLN A 41 -0.30 -25.79 -5.18
N ALA A 42 -0.92 -26.82 -4.61
CA ALA A 42 -1.21 -26.85 -3.19
C ALA A 42 0.04 -27.37 -2.43
N THR A 43 0.92 -26.45 -2.04
CA THR A 43 2.09 -26.76 -1.20
C THR A 43 1.91 -26.15 0.20
N ASP A 44 2.51 -26.79 1.21
CA ASP A 44 2.46 -26.30 2.60
C ASP A 44 3.00 -24.89 2.72
N GLU A 45 4.14 -24.60 2.07
CA GLU A 45 4.75 -23.26 2.04
C GLU A 45 3.87 -22.23 1.31
N GLY A 46 3.26 -22.59 0.17
CA GLY A 46 2.34 -21.74 -0.58
C GLY A 46 1.12 -21.38 0.27
N LEU A 47 0.50 -22.36 0.90
CA LEU A 47 -0.65 -22.14 1.78
C LEU A 47 -0.27 -21.28 3.01
N TRP A 48 0.87 -21.55 3.64
CA TRP A 48 1.36 -20.72 4.75
C TRP A 48 1.58 -19.26 4.34
N ARG A 49 2.20 -19.02 3.18
CA ARG A 49 2.37 -17.69 2.61
C ARG A 49 1.03 -17.00 2.34
N TRP A 50 0.06 -17.73 1.77
CA TRP A 50 -1.29 -17.22 1.54
C TRP A 50 -1.97 -16.79 2.86
N LEU A 51 -1.92 -17.63 3.90
CA LEU A 51 -2.46 -17.32 5.23
C LEU A 51 -1.79 -16.07 5.85
N ARG A 52 -0.47 -15.94 5.72
CA ARG A 52 0.25 -14.73 6.16
C ARG A 52 -0.22 -13.45 5.46
N HIS A 53 -0.61 -13.53 4.22
CA HIS A 53 -1.17 -12.41 3.48
C HIS A 53 -2.63 -12.09 3.86
N ARG A 54 -3.28 -12.93 4.66
CA ARG A 54 -4.66 -12.75 5.13
C ARG A 54 -4.77 -12.08 6.48
N ILE A 55 -3.66 -11.72 7.07
CA ILE A 55 -3.65 -11.02 8.34
C ILE A 55 -3.15 -9.59 8.18
N VAL A 56 -3.68 -8.71 9.01
CA VAL A 56 -3.27 -7.32 9.11
C VAL A 56 -1.78 -7.20 9.43
N PRO A 57 -1.02 -6.26 8.80
CA PRO A 57 0.40 -6.08 9.07
C PRO A 57 0.67 -5.65 10.52
N LYS A 58 1.76 -6.17 11.12
CA LYS A 58 2.16 -5.88 12.51
C LYS A 58 2.40 -4.39 12.79
N HIS A 59 2.83 -3.65 11.78
CA HIS A 59 3.15 -2.22 11.86
C HIS A 59 1.96 -1.29 11.55
N ARG A 60 0.76 -1.84 11.37
CA ARG A 60 -0.45 -1.03 11.17
C ARG A 60 -0.78 -0.26 12.46
N ASN A 61 -1.19 0.99 12.31
CA ASN A 61 -1.67 1.80 13.42
C ASN A 61 -2.80 1.08 14.17
N TYR A 62 -2.71 1.08 15.49
CA TYR A 62 -3.72 0.54 16.42
C TYR A 62 -3.94 -0.98 16.35
N ILE A 63 -3.02 -1.74 15.76
CA ILE A 63 -3.13 -3.21 15.72
C ILE A 63 -3.14 -3.82 17.14
N GLN A 64 -2.32 -3.31 18.04
CA GLN A 64 -2.22 -3.82 19.42
C GLN A 64 -3.55 -3.65 20.16
N GLU A 65 -4.19 -2.49 20.02
CA GLU A 65 -5.48 -2.17 20.63
C GLU A 65 -6.59 -3.09 20.08
N MET A 66 -6.55 -3.38 18.79
CA MET A 66 -7.49 -4.32 18.13
C MET A 66 -7.34 -5.73 18.69
N LEU A 67 -6.12 -6.22 18.85
CA LEU A 67 -5.82 -7.56 19.35
C LEU A 67 -6.14 -7.69 20.84
N LEU A 68 -5.79 -6.68 21.64
CA LEU A 68 -6.12 -6.63 23.07
C LEU A 68 -7.63 -6.72 23.31
N LYS A 69 -8.44 -6.03 22.49
CA LYS A 69 -9.90 -6.09 22.58
C LYS A 69 -10.44 -7.51 22.40
N LEU A 70 -9.79 -8.32 21.59
CA LEU A 70 -10.19 -9.71 21.30
C LEU A 70 -9.51 -10.72 22.22
N SER A 71 -8.57 -10.28 23.07
CA SER A 71 -7.69 -11.17 23.84
C SER A 71 -6.93 -12.16 22.95
N VAL A 72 -6.45 -11.68 21.80
CA VAL A 72 -5.73 -12.46 20.79
C VAL A 72 -4.29 -11.95 20.67
N SER A 73 -3.32 -12.86 20.64
CA SER A 73 -1.94 -12.53 20.34
C SER A 73 -1.73 -12.27 18.84
N TYR A 74 -0.70 -11.46 18.50
CA TYR A 74 -0.33 -11.31 17.09
C TYR A 74 0.29 -12.61 16.58
N GLY A 75 -0.30 -13.17 15.53
CA GLY A 75 0.16 -14.38 14.88
C GLY A 75 -0.81 -14.80 13.78
N VAL A 76 -0.32 -15.62 12.84
CA VAL A 76 -1.15 -16.07 11.71
C VAL A 76 -2.33 -16.88 12.22
N ARG A 77 -2.07 -17.95 12.95
CA ARG A 77 -3.11 -18.84 13.47
C ARG A 77 -4.15 -18.10 14.33
N PRO A 78 -3.77 -17.33 15.38
CA PRO A 78 -4.75 -16.65 16.23
C PRO A 78 -5.64 -15.66 15.48
N ILE A 79 -5.07 -14.90 14.53
CA ILE A 79 -5.84 -13.92 13.74
C ILE A 79 -6.75 -14.63 12.73
N ILE A 80 -6.29 -15.68 12.06
CA ILE A 80 -7.10 -16.47 11.12
C ILE A 80 -8.27 -17.17 11.83
N GLU A 81 -8.05 -17.74 13.00
CA GLU A 81 -9.12 -18.40 13.79
C GLU A 81 -10.25 -17.44 14.15
N VAL A 82 -9.93 -16.17 14.47
CA VAL A 82 -10.92 -15.13 14.75
C VAL A 82 -11.57 -14.57 13.49
N SER A 83 -10.75 -14.18 12.50
CA SER A 83 -11.21 -13.51 11.27
C SER A 83 -11.74 -14.49 10.21
N LYS A 84 -11.54 -15.79 10.42
CA LYS A 84 -11.77 -16.85 9.40
C LYS A 84 -10.98 -16.62 8.10
N GLY A 85 -9.93 -15.78 8.14
CA GLY A 85 -9.19 -15.36 6.96
C GLY A 85 -10.06 -14.65 5.91
N LEU A 86 -11.21 -14.11 6.28
CA LEU A 86 -12.10 -13.36 5.39
C LEU A 86 -11.45 -12.08 4.89
N SER A 87 -11.70 -11.74 3.63
CA SER A 87 -11.22 -10.52 2.99
C SER A 87 -12.31 -9.93 2.08
N LEU A 88 -12.26 -8.61 1.88
CA LEU A 88 -13.06 -7.94 0.84
C LEU A 88 -12.43 -8.07 -0.56
N ASN A 89 -11.32 -8.79 -0.70
CA ASN A 89 -10.61 -8.94 -1.97
C ASN A 89 -10.98 -10.22 -2.74
N ASP A 90 -11.64 -11.18 -2.09
CA ASP A 90 -12.02 -12.45 -2.71
C ASP A 90 -13.07 -13.20 -1.87
N VAL A 91 -13.36 -14.44 -2.22
CA VAL A 91 -14.37 -15.27 -1.59
C VAL A 91 -13.80 -16.51 -0.89
N HIS A 92 -12.50 -16.52 -0.62
CA HIS A 92 -11.83 -17.57 0.13
C HIS A 92 -11.92 -17.31 1.64
N TRP A 93 -12.05 -18.37 2.42
CA TRP A 93 -12.08 -18.31 3.88
C TRP A 93 -11.72 -19.65 4.52
N VAL A 94 -11.49 -19.64 5.81
CA VAL A 94 -11.04 -20.81 6.58
C VAL A 94 -12.02 -21.11 7.71
N CYS A 95 -12.31 -22.38 7.94
CA CYS A 95 -13.11 -22.83 9.08
C CYS A 95 -12.53 -24.11 9.70
N GLY A 96 -12.94 -24.40 10.94
CA GLY A 96 -12.64 -25.70 11.58
C GLY A 96 -13.47 -26.82 10.99
N ASP A 97 -12.98 -28.07 11.11
CA ASP A 97 -13.64 -29.25 10.54
C ASP A 97 -15.05 -29.49 11.09
N ALA A 98 -15.30 -29.14 12.35
CA ALA A 98 -16.61 -29.22 12.98
C ALA A 98 -17.55 -28.05 12.65
N SER A 99 -17.09 -27.04 11.90
CA SER A 99 -17.89 -25.86 11.61
C SER A 99 -19.00 -26.16 10.61
N ARG A 100 -20.22 -25.76 10.94
CA ARG A 100 -21.39 -25.79 10.05
C ARG A 100 -21.64 -24.44 9.38
N ALA A 101 -20.73 -23.48 9.50
CA ALA A 101 -20.86 -22.17 8.90
C ALA A 101 -20.89 -22.26 7.37
N CYS A 102 -21.80 -21.53 6.75
CA CYS A 102 -21.89 -21.36 5.30
C CYS A 102 -21.42 -19.96 4.90
N TRP A 103 -21.06 -19.77 3.64
CA TRP A 103 -20.56 -18.52 3.08
C TRP A 103 -21.52 -17.35 3.38
N ARG A 104 -22.82 -17.54 3.16
CA ARG A 104 -23.84 -16.51 3.40
C ARG A 104 -23.81 -15.97 4.85
N ALA A 105 -23.52 -16.83 5.81
CA ALA A 105 -23.51 -16.46 7.23
C ALA A 105 -22.22 -15.72 7.68
N VAL A 106 -21.14 -15.79 6.89
CA VAL A 106 -19.85 -15.27 7.32
C VAL A 106 -19.26 -14.21 6.39
N ASN A 107 -19.66 -14.15 5.12
CA ASN A 107 -19.05 -13.26 4.13
C ASN A 107 -19.08 -11.78 4.54
N LEU A 108 -18.07 -11.02 4.10
CA LEU A 108 -17.96 -9.59 4.39
C LEU A 108 -18.80 -8.72 3.45
N TYR A 109 -19.35 -9.26 2.38
CA TYR A 109 -20.14 -8.49 1.40
C TYR A 109 -21.57 -8.24 1.85
N GLU A 110 -22.18 -9.16 2.58
CA GLU A 110 -23.59 -9.08 3.02
C GLU A 110 -23.73 -8.84 4.52
N ASN A 111 -22.81 -9.37 5.33
CA ASN A 111 -22.93 -9.31 6.78
C ASN A 111 -22.47 -7.97 7.37
N PRO A 112 -23.03 -7.52 8.49
CA PRO A 112 -22.67 -6.27 9.14
C PRO A 112 -21.23 -6.30 9.66
N PHE A 113 -20.57 -5.13 9.66
CA PHE A 113 -19.23 -4.96 10.24
C PHE A 113 -19.30 -4.56 11.70
N SER A 114 -18.30 -4.93 12.49
CA SER A 114 -18.16 -4.49 13.87
C SER A 114 -17.90 -2.98 13.93
N LYS A 115 -18.94 -2.20 14.29
CA LYS A 115 -18.80 -0.74 14.47
C LYS A 115 -17.75 -0.37 15.51
N SER A 116 -17.63 -1.16 16.57
CA SER A 116 -16.63 -0.92 17.64
C SER A 116 -15.22 -1.22 17.17
N MET A 117 -15.03 -2.25 16.32
CA MET A 117 -13.73 -2.57 15.74
C MET A 117 -13.32 -1.51 14.71
N ALA A 118 -14.23 -1.04 13.86
CA ALA A 118 -13.98 0.04 12.92
C ALA A 118 -13.52 1.34 13.62
N VAL A 119 -14.16 1.73 14.73
CA VAL A 119 -13.75 2.89 15.53
C VAL A 119 -12.36 2.65 16.12
N LEU A 120 -12.10 1.49 16.69
CA LEU A 120 -10.82 1.14 17.29
C LEU A 120 -9.68 1.16 16.27
N ALA A 121 -9.89 0.55 15.12
CA ALA A 121 -8.93 0.49 14.01
C ALA A 121 -8.61 1.88 13.41
N PHE A 122 -9.51 2.85 13.60
CA PHE A 122 -9.35 4.20 13.07
C PHE A 122 -8.80 5.20 14.12
N THR A 123 -9.07 5.00 15.41
CA THR A 123 -8.73 5.99 16.45
C THR A 123 -7.77 5.48 17.52
N GLY A 124 -7.55 4.17 17.62
CA GLY A 124 -6.89 3.55 18.77
C GLY A 124 -7.68 3.61 20.08
N CYS A 125 -8.82 4.31 20.08
CA CYS A 125 -9.62 4.51 21.27
C CYS A 125 -10.93 3.72 21.15
N GLY A 126 -11.08 2.67 21.94
CA GLY A 126 -12.34 1.95 22.16
C GLY A 126 -12.96 2.38 23.50
N ARG A 127 -14.30 2.39 23.62
CA ARG A 127 -14.91 2.41 24.96
C ARG A 127 -14.38 1.21 25.75
N GLN A 128 -13.78 1.46 26.90
CA GLN A 128 -13.51 0.42 27.88
C GLN A 128 -14.85 -0.16 28.37
N GLY A 129 -15.34 -1.14 27.64
CA GLY A 129 -16.40 -2.03 28.11
C GLY A 129 -15.78 -3.39 28.32
N SER A 130 -16.22 -4.12 29.33
CA SER A 130 -15.80 -5.48 29.63
C SER A 130 -15.62 -6.31 28.36
N PRO A 131 -14.64 -7.22 28.30
CA PRO A 131 -14.46 -8.12 27.17
C PRO A 131 -15.77 -8.91 27.00
N THR A 132 -16.60 -8.46 26.11
CA THR A 132 -17.80 -9.21 25.72
C THR A 132 -17.29 -10.42 24.95
N ARG A 133 -17.43 -11.60 25.54
CA ARG A 133 -17.24 -12.91 24.91
C ARG A 133 -18.25 -13.22 23.80
N THR A 134 -18.91 -12.21 23.24
CA THR A 134 -19.72 -12.38 22.04
C THR A 134 -18.77 -12.58 20.87
N VAL A 135 -19.00 -13.63 20.12
CA VAL A 135 -18.34 -13.90 18.82
C VAL A 135 -18.22 -12.57 18.09
N PRO A 136 -17.02 -12.10 17.74
CA PRO A 136 -16.89 -10.83 17.09
C PRO A 136 -17.71 -10.86 15.80
N GLU A 137 -18.52 -9.83 15.61
CA GLU A 137 -19.13 -9.53 14.32
C GLU A 137 -18.02 -9.53 13.27
N THR A 138 -18.26 -10.04 12.09
CA THR A 138 -17.29 -10.06 11.00
C THR A 138 -16.70 -8.67 10.78
N SER A 139 -15.38 -8.58 10.68
CA SER A 139 -14.69 -7.29 10.55
C SER A 139 -13.56 -7.38 9.53
N PRO A 140 -13.61 -6.56 8.47
CA PRO A 140 -12.59 -6.56 7.42
C PRO A 140 -11.25 -5.97 7.87
N GLU A 141 -11.19 -5.32 9.02
CA GLU A 141 -9.98 -4.68 9.54
C GLU A 141 -8.83 -5.67 9.76
N PHE A 142 -9.13 -6.95 10.02
CA PHE A 142 -8.12 -7.99 10.24
C PHE A 142 -7.36 -8.43 9.00
N SER A 143 -7.87 -8.14 7.80
CA SER A 143 -7.23 -8.46 6.52
C SER A 143 -6.93 -7.23 5.67
N THR A 144 -7.14 -6.01 6.21
CA THR A 144 -6.89 -4.77 5.49
C THR A 144 -5.43 -4.33 5.64
N ASN A 145 -4.73 -4.24 4.51
CA ASN A 145 -3.32 -3.86 4.44
C ASN A 145 -3.08 -2.35 4.62
N GLY A 146 -1.79 -1.99 4.80
CA GLY A 146 -1.27 -0.62 4.87
C GLY A 146 -1.18 -0.07 6.29
N MET A 147 -0.28 0.89 6.51
CA MET A 147 0.10 1.40 7.83
C MET A 147 -0.90 2.39 8.43
N LEU A 148 -1.44 3.30 7.62
CA LEU A 148 -2.30 4.39 8.08
C LEU A 148 -3.58 3.88 8.74
N ALA A 149 -4.07 4.62 9.72
CA ALA A 149 -5.35 4.37 10.36
C ALA A 149 -6.49 4.39 9.34
N LYS A 150 -7.23 3.30 9.27
CA LYS A 150 -8.32 3.12 8.32
C LYS A 150 -9.38 2.17 8.84
N CYS A 151 -10.60 2.30 8.36
CA CYS A 151 -11.67 1.37 8.65
C CYS A 151 -12.67 1.28 7.51
N TRP A 152 -13.34 0.15 7.44
CA TRP A 152 -14.45 -0.06 6.53
C TRP A 152 -15.78 0.23 7.22
N ARG A 153 -16.68 0.84 6.49
CA ARG A 153 -18.04 1.13 6.98
C ARG A 153 -19.06 0.76 5.92
N ARG A 154 -20.21 0.28 6.39
CA ARG A 154 -21.41 0.19 5.56
C ARG A 154 -22.16 1.50 5.65
N THR A 155 -22.44 2.10 4.51
CA THR A 155 -23.24 3.31 4.33
C THR A 155 -24.42 3.00 3.41
N ASP A 156 -25.31 3.95 3.22
CA ASP A 156 -26.43 3.81 2.27
C ASP A 156 -25.94 3.65 0.82
N SER A 157 -24.74 4.14 0.52
CA SER A 157 -24.09 3.99 -0.80
C SER A 157 -23.25 2.70 -0.95
N GLY A 158 -23.22 1.83 0.05
CA GLY A 158 -22.47 0.57 0.03
C GLY A 158 -21.33 0.50 1.03
N ILE A 159 -20.33 -0.31 0.72
CA ILE A 159 -19.12 -0.49 1.55
C ILE A 159 -18.11 0.57 1.18
N VAL A 160 -17.68 1.37 2.16
CA VAL A 160 -16.78 2.52 1.98
C VAL A 160 -15.58 2.39 2.92
N LEU A 161 -14.38 2.57 2.38
CA LEU A 161 -13.14 2.72 3.14
C LEU A 161 -12.97 4.17 3.60
N TYR A 162 -12.66 4.35 4.87
CA TYR A 162 -12.23 5.61 5.49
C TYR A 162 -10.74 5.49 5.83
N LYS A 163 -9.88 6.32 5.25
CA LYS A 163 -8.43 6.29 5.43
C LYS A 163 -7.95 7.67 5.90
N SER A 164 -7.34 7.75 7.09
CA SER A 164 -6.78 9.00 7.61
C SER A 164 -5.42 9.30 6.96
N GLY A 165 -4.98 10.56 7.09
CA GLY A 165 -3.58 10.90 6.84
C GLY A 165 -2.66 10.52 8.00
N SER A 166 -1.36 10.67 7.78
CA SER A 166 -0.34 10.53 8.81
C SER A 166 -0.44 11.64 9.86
N GLU A 167 -0.10 11.34 11.12
CA GLU A 167 -0.20 12.28 12.24
C GLU A 167 1.15 12.76 12.75
N HIS A 168 2.21 11.99 12.51
CA HIS A 168 3.51 12.18 13.15
C HIS A 168 4.64 12.55 12.18
N PHE A 169 4.34 12.63 10.89
CA PHE A 169 5.29 13.02 9.87
C PHE A 169 5.14 14.50 9.49
N ALA A 170 6.17 15.05 8.90
CA ALA A 170 6.23 16.44 8.51
C ALA A 170 5.10 16.91 7.56
N ASN A 171 4.54 16.00 6.78
CA ASN A 171 3.41 16.20 5.85
C ASN A 171 2.05 15.81 6.46
N ALA A 172 1.94 15.75 7.76
CA ALA A 172 0.80 15.19 8.47
C ALA A 172 -0.54 15.67 7.88
N GLY A 173 -1.35 14.69 7.44
CA GLY A 173 -2.71 14.91 6.98
C GLY A 173 -2.88 15.25 5.50
N PHE A 174 -1.84 15.24 4.66
CA PHE A 174 -1.97 15.56 3.23
C PHE A 174 -2.39 14.38 2.36
N GLU A 175 -2.23 13.15 2.80
CA GLU A 175 -2.57 11.95 2.05
C GLU A 175 -4.06 11.91 1.61
N PRO A 176 -5.06 12.27 2.44
CA PRO A 176 -6.45 12.33 2.00
C PRO A 176 -6.69 13.30 0.85
N TYR A 177 -6.04 14.46 0.88
CA TYR A 177 -6.12 15.43 -0.22
C TYR A 177 -5.49 14.89 -1.50
N SER A 178 -4.33 14.21 -1.37
CA SER A 178 -3.66 13.61 -2.52
C SER A 178 -4.56 12.57 -3.21
N GLU A 179 -5.21 11.68 -2.44
CA GLU A 179 -6.20 10.72 -2.96
C GLU A 179 -7.31 11.43 -3.74
N TYR A 180 -7.92 12.45 -3.12
CA TYR A 180 -9.07 13.17 -3.69
C TYR A 180 -8.72 13.93 -4.97
N TYR A 181 -7.58 14.62 -5.01
CA TYR A 181 -7.18 15.40 -6.19
C TYR A 181 -6.55 14.52 -7.28
N ALA A 182 -5.85 13.46 -6.93
CA ALA A 182 -5.30 12.51 -7.89
C ALA A 182 -6.41 11.76 -8.65
N ALA A 183 -7.50 11.40 -7.97
CA ALA A 183 -8.65 10.77 -8.63
C ALA A 183 -9.26 11.66 -9.73
N GLN A 184 -9.29 12.98 -9.55
CA GLN A 184 -9.78 13.91 -10.57
C GLN A 184 -8.89 13.95 -11.82
N ILE A 185 -7.58 13.77 -11.64
CA ILE A 185 -6.64 13.65 -12.77
C ILE A 185 -6.91 12.34 -13.52
N ALA A 186 -7.09 11.22 -12.81
CA ALA A 186 -7.41 9.93 -13.43
C ALA A 186 -8.75 9.99 -14.19
N GLU A 187 -9.77 10.65 -13.62
CA GLU A 187 -11.07 10.91 -14.26
C GLU A 187 -10.88 11.69 -15.58
N ALA A 188 -10.10 12.77 -15.53
CA ALA A 188 -9.85 13.62 -16.71
C ALA A 188 -9.05 12.89 -17.78
N LEU A 189 -8.12 11.99 -17.40
CA LEU A 189 -7.41 11.09 -18.32
C LEU A 189 -8.33 10.04 -18.95
N GLY A 190 -9.50 9.77 -18.34
CA GLY A 190 -10.39 8.69 -18.75
C GLY A 190 -9.87 7.31 -18.35
N TYR A 191 -9.02 7.23 -17.33
CA TYR A 191 -8.49 5.97 -16.81
C TYR A 191 -9.41 5.36 -15.77
N ALA A 192 -9.47 4.03 -15.74
CA ALA A 192 -10.19 3.31 -14.70
C ALA A 192 -9.57 3.63 -13.32
N HIS A 193 -10.35 4.20 -12.43
CA HIS A 193 -9.88 4.63 -11.11
C HIS A 193 -10.97 4.47 -10.05
N VAL A 194 -10.54 4.41 -8.80
CA VAL A 194 -11.43 4.47 -7.64
C VAL A 194 -11.75 5.95 -7.35
N PRO A 195 -13.02 6.35 -7.30
CA PRO A 195 -13.39 7.72 -6.94
C PRO A 195 -13.14 7.97 -5.44
N TYR A 196 -12.64 9.16 -5.11
CA TYR A 196 -12.36 9.54 -3.72
C TYR A 196 -13.15 10.77 -3.30
N GLY A 197 -13.69 10.71 -2.07
CA GLY A 197 -14.27 11.83 -1.34
C GLY A 197 -13.41 12.26 -0.17
N LEU A 198 -13.81 13.37 0.48
CA LEU A 198 -13.21 13.83 1.73
C LEU A 198 -14.30 13.98 2.79
N GLU A 199 -14.08 13.39 3.96
CA GLU A 199 -14.99 13.47 5.10
C GLU A 199 -14.21 13.62 6.42
N ARG A 200 -14.93 14.05 7.49
CA ARG A 200 -14.43 13.91 8.86
C ARG A 200 -15.06 12.72 9.54
N PHE A 201 -14.22 11.81 10.00
CA PHE A 201 -14.65 10.69 10.83
C PHE A 201 -13.89 10.72 12.16
N LYS A 202 -14.63 10.70 13.28
CA LYS A 202 -14.05 10.78 14.63
C LYS A 202 -13.06 11.94 14.83
N GLY A 203 -13.40 13.11 14.25
CA GLY A 203 -12.58 14.32 14.36
C GLY A 203 -11.41 14.44 13.38
N ARG A 204 -11.05 13.36 12.67
CA ARG A 204 -9.94 13.33 11.71
C ARG A 204 -10.45 13.50 10.27
N LEU A 205 -9.73 14.26 9.45
CA LEU A 205 -9.96 14.28 8.02
C LEU A 205 -9.52 12.94 7.44
N CYS A 206 -10.32 12.39 6.55
CA CYS A 206 -10.01 11.15 5.84
C CYS A 206 -10.43 11.23 4.38
N SER A 207 -9.75 10.50 3.54
CA SER A 207 -10.26 10.13 2.24
C SER A 207 -11.28 9.01 2.39
N THR A 208 -12.31 9.03 1.56
CA THR A 208 -13.33 7.99 1.49
C THR A 208 -13.40 7.46 0.07
N CYS A 209 -13.50 6.15 -0.07
CA CYS A 209 -13.68 5.54 -1.38
C CYS A 209 -14.58 4.30 -1.29
N PRO A 210 -15.41 4.04 -2.32
CA PRO A 210 -16.21 2.83 -2.39
C PRO A 210 -15.32 1.61 -2.57
N LEU A 211 -15.79 0.47 -2.09
CA LEU A 211 -15.20 -0.82 -2.40
C LEU A 211 -15.32 -1.08 -3.91
N PHE A 212 -14.20 -1.36 -4.58
CA PHE A 212 -14.19 -1.67 -6.02
C PHE A 212 -14.29 -3.18 -6.34
N THR A 213 -14.24 -4.01 -5.31
CA THR A 213 -14.46 -5.45 -5.40
C THR A 213 -15.90 -5.80 -5.01
N SER A 214 -16.29 -7.01 -5.25
CA SER A 214 -17.61 -7.55 -4.91
C SER A 214 -17.54 -9.06 -4.70
N GLU A 215 -18.64 -9.68 -4.36
CA GLU A 215 -18.72 -11.13 -4.30
C GLU A 215 -18.42 -11.81 -5.66
N LYS A 216 -18.61 -11.09 -6.79
CA LYS A 216 -18.29 -11.60 -8.13
C LYS A 216 -16.89 -11.20 -8.60
N ILE A 217 -16.40 -10.04 -8.17
CA ILE A 217 -15.14 -9.47 -8.63
C ILE A 217 -14.18 -9.35 -7.46
N GLY A 218 -13.10 -10.12 -7.52
CA GLY A 218 -12.00 -10.09 -6.56
C GLY A 218 -10.86 -9.18 -7.01
N PHE A 219 -9.89 -9.01 -6.13
CA PHE A 219 -8.63 -8.30 -6.38
C PHE A 219 -7.44 -9.07 -5.83
N ILE A 220 -6.40 -9.20 -6.63
CA ILE A 220 -5.12 -9.74 -6.18
C ILE A 220 -3.98 -8.75 -6.48
N PRO A 221 -3.17 -8.36 -5.48
CA PRO A 221 -2.01 -7.51 -5.69
C PRO A 221 -1.01 -8.15 -6.68
N ALA A 222 -0.40 -7.33 -7.56
CA ALA A 222 0.55 -7.82 -8.56
C ALA A 222 1.69 -8.64 -7.93
N GLY A 223 2.23 -8.21 -6.80
CA GLY A 223 3.33 -8.90 -6.12
C GLY A 223 3.02 -10.30 -5.57
N ARG A 224 1.77 -10.73 -5.65
CA ARG A 224 1.40 -12.12 -5.32
C ARG A 224 1.50 -13.06 -6.52
N LEU A 225 1.45 -12.52 -7.75
CA LEU A 225 1.43 -13.31 -8.97
C LEU A 225 2.70 -13.16 -9.80
N VAL A 226 3.30 -11.97 -9.81
CA VAL A 226 4.40 -11.62 -10.70
C VAL A 226 5.52 -10.90 -9.97
N SER A 227 6.73 -11.00 -10.51
CA SER A 227 7.89 -10.22 -10.08
C SER A 227 7.76 -8.75 -10.51
N THR A 228 8.62 -7.89 -9.95
CA THR A 228 8.71 -6.47 -10.36
C THR A 228 8.97 -6.31 -11.85
N ALA A 229 9.88 -7.09 -12.42
CA ALA A 229 10.22 -6.99 -13.84
C ALA A 229 9.03 -7.39 -14.75
N GLU A 230 8.31 -8.47 -14.40
CA GLU A 230 7.12 -8.90 -15.11
C GLU A 230 5.99 -7.88 -15.00
N ALA A 231 5.76 -7.30 -13.81
CA ALA A 231 4.76 -6.27 -13.61
C ALA A 231 5.05 -5.00 -14.44
N LEU A 232 6.32 -4.60 -14.52
CA LEU A 232 6.74 -3.45 -15.34
C LEU A 232 6.60 -3.70 -16.86
N ALA A 233 6.74 -4.94 -17.29
CA ALA A 233 6.56 -5.34 -18.68
C ALA A 233 5.10 -5.58 -19.08
N ASP A 234 4.19 -5.66 -18.11
CA ASP A 234 2.78 -5.95 -18.36
C ASP A 234 2.04 -4.70 -18.85
N ALA A 235 1.64 -4.72 -20.13
CA ALA A 235 0.94 -3.61 -20.77
C ALA A 235 -0.37 -3.21 -20.05
N ARG A 236 -0.99 -4.11 -19.28
CA ARG A 236 -2.19 -3.81 -18.48
C ARG A 236 -1.96 -2.74 -17.41
N PHE A 237 -0.72 -2.54 -16.96
CA PHE A 237 -0.36 -1.55 -15.95
C PHE A 237 0.23 -0.25 -16.54
N ALA A 238 0.34 -0.14 -17.86
CA ALA A 238 0.95 1.02 -18.49
C ALA A 238 0.26 2.35 -18.12
N GLU A 239 -1.08 2.35 -18.05
CA GLU A 239 -1.85 3.54 -17.63
C GLU A 239 -1.58 3.94 -16.19
N ILE A 240 -1.43 2.97 -15.28
CA ILE A 240 -1.11 3.22 -13.86
C ILE A 240 0.26 3.88 -13.73
N PHE A 241 1.27 3.36 -14.42
CA PHE A 241 2.63 3.92 -14.36
C PHE A 241 2.71 5.30 -15.03
N PHE A 242 2.00 5.51 -16.11
CA PHE A 242 1.90 6.82 -16.74
C PHE A 242 1.21 7.84 -15.81
N PHE A 243 0.14 7.43 -15.16
CA PHE A 243 -0.56 8.23 -14.15
C PHE A 243 0.36 8.59 -12.97
N ASP A 244 1.12 7.63 -12.45
CA ASP A 244 2.06 7.87 -11.35
C ASP A 244 3.17 8.86 -11.76
N ALA A 245 3.64 8.78 -13.00
CA ALA A 245 4.60 9.74 -13.52
C ALA A 245 4.02 11.15 -13.62
N LEU A 246 2.75 11.31 -13.99
CA LEU A 246 2.07 12.60 -14.03
C LEU A 246 1.81 13.18 -12.63
N THR A 247 1.44 12.34 -11.68
CA THR A 247 1.07 12.75 -10.32
C THR A 247 2.24 12.72 -9.33
N CYS A 248 3.41 12.27 -9.76
CA CYS A 248 4.58 12.01 -8.89
C CYS A 248 4.22 11.15 -7.69
N ASN A 249 3.50 10.05 -7.90
CA ASN A 249 3.20 9.11 -6.84
C ASN A 249 4.48 8.34 -6.46
N THR A 250 4.92 8.51 -5.22
CA THR A 250 6.19 7.96 -4.73
C THR A 250 6.05 6.63 -4.00
N ASP A 251 4.84 6.09 -3.88
CA ASP A 251 4.56 4.87 -3.12
C ASP A 251 3.89 3.77 -3.98
N ARG A 252 4.05 3.79 -5.29
CA ARG A 252 3.56 2.70 -6.13
C ARG A 252 4.43 1.47 -5.96
N HIS A 253 3.95 0.49 -5.21
CA HIS A 253 4.58 -0.80 -5.00
C HIS A 253 3.65 -1.94 -5.42
N LEU A 254 4.18 -3.15 -5.56
CA LEU A 254 3.42 -4.33 -6.03
C LEU A 254 2.18 -4.70 -5.18
N GLY A 255 1.96 -4.05 -4.05
CA GLY A 255 0.81 -4.25 -3.16
C GLY A 255 -0.37 -3.33 -3.42
N ASN A 256 -0.17 -2.17 -4.09
CA ASN A 256 -1.21 -1.18 -4.33
C ASN A 256 -1.57 -0.99 -5.81
N PHE A 257 -1.33 -1.99 -6.63
CA PHE A 257 -1.92 -2.26 -7.93
C PHE A 257 -1.94 -3.77 -8.18
N GLY A 258 -2.71 -4.24 -9.15
CA GLY A 258 -2.81 -5.66 -9.44
C GLY A 258 -3.98 -5.98 -10.36
N TYR A 259 -4.53 -7.17 -10.20
CA TYR A 259 -5.51 -7.74 -11.12
C TYR A 259 -6.89 -7.86 -10.50
N LEU A 260 -7.91 -7.60 -11.31
CA LEU A 260 -9.27 -8.03 -11.02
C LEU A 260 -9.43 -9.51 -11.37
N ILE A 261 -10.19 -10.22 -10.54
CA ILE A 261 -10.43 -11.66 -10.64
C ILE A 261 -11.93 -11.89 -10.73
N ASP A 262 -12.35 -12.73 -11.64
CA ASP A 262 -13.69 -13.31 -11.62
C ASP A 262 -13.73 -14.40 -10.52
N ASN A 263 -14.48 -14.16 -9.46
CA ASN A 263 -14.57 -15.09 -8.33
C ASN A 263 -15.39 -16.35 -8.65
N ASP A 264 -16.11 -16.41 -9.76
CA ASP A 264 -16.87 -17.60 -10.17
C ASP A 264 -15.99 -18.56 -10.99
N THR A 265 -15.06 -18.03 -11.79
CA THR A 265 -14.13 -18.82 -12.61
C THR A 265 -12.73 -18.91 -12.03
N ASN A 266 -12.37 -17.98 -11.12
CA ASN A 266 -11.02 -17.79 -10.57
C ASN A 266 -10.00 -17.37 -11.65
N GLU A 267 -10.44 -16.58 -12.65
CA GLU A 267 -9.64 -16.11 -13.77
C GLU A 267 -9.34 -14.62 -13.68
N ILE A 268 -8.20 -14.20 -14.24
CA ILE A 268 -7.83 -12.79 -14.31
C ILE A 268 -8.69 -12.09 -15.37
N MET A 269 -9.41 -11.03 -14.96
CA MET A 269 -10.24 -10.21 -15.84
C MET A 269 -9.47 -9.06 -16.49
N GLY A 270 -8.46 -8.50 -15.81
CA GLY A 270 -7.71 -7.33 -16.25
C GLY A 270 -7.00 -6.62 -15.12
N ALA A 271 -6.50 -5.41 -15.36
CA ALA A 271 -5.93 -4.57 -14.29
C ALA A 271 -7.03 -4.02 -13.38
N ALA A 272 -6.72 -3.89 -12.10
CA ALA A 272 -7.56 -3.16 -11.16
C ALA A 272 -7.56 -1.65 -11.47
N PRO A 273 -8.62 -0.92 -11.11
CA PRO A 273 -8.64 0.54 -11.24
C PRO A 273 -7.50 1.17 -10.42
N ILE A 274 -7.07 2.38 -10.79
CA ILE A 274 -6.06 3.15 -10.06
C ILE A 274 -6.58 3.49 -8.67
N PHE A 275 -5.84 3.16 -7.64
CA PHE A 275 -6.14 3.46 -6.23
C PHE A 275 -4.86 3.69 -5.44
N ASP A 276 -4.98 4.11 -4.17
CA ASP A 276 -3.89 4.36 -3.22
C ASP A 276 -2.85 5.37 -3.75
N ASN A 277 -3.31 6.62 -3.92
CA ASN A 277 -2.52 7.73 -4.44
C ASN A 277 -2.14 8.76 -3.36
N GLY A 278 -2.15 8.34 -2.09
CA GLY A 278 -1.91 9.21 -0.94
C GLY A 278 -0.54 9.90 -0.95
N TYR A 279 0.46 9.28 -1.58
CA TYR A 279 1.82 9.82 -1.72
C TYR A 279 2.07 10.51 -3.08
N GLY A 280 1.02 10.75 -3.86
CA GLY A 280 1.08 11.58 -5.06
C GLY A 280 1.02 13.09 -4.76
N LEU A 281 1.09 13.89 -5.82
CA LEU A 281 0.89 15.35 -5.79
C LEU A 281 1.74 16.07 -4.74
N PHE A 282 2.98 15.59 -4.56
CA PHE A 282 3.94 16.15 -3.61
C PHE A 282 3.43 16.22 -2.17
N SER A 283 2.65 15.21 -1.72
CA SER A 283 2.08 15.17 -0.37
C SER A 283 3.12 15.30 0.75
N LEU A 284 4.38 14.97 0.47
CA LEU A 284 5.50 15.10 1.42
C LEU A 284 6.07 16.54 1.49
N ALA A 285 5.73 17.44 0.57
CA ALA A 285 6.17 18.82 0.60
C ALA A 285 5.22 19.68 1.46
N LEU A 286 5.79 20.47 2.38
CA LEU A 286 5.02 21.33 3.27
C LEU A 286 4.75 22.71 2.66
N ASP A 287 3.65 23.31 3.08
CA ASP A 287 3.14 24.61 2.64
C ASP A 287 3.43 25.75 3.66
N ARG A 288 4.40 25.52 4.56
CA ARG A 288 4.71 26.49 5.62
C ARG A 288 5.79 27.45 5.16
N PRO A 289 5.57 28.77 5.20
CA PRO A 289 6.57 29.76 4.78
C PRO A 289 7.90 29.65 5.54
N GLU A 290 7.84 29.25 6.80
CA GLU A 290 8.99 29.06 7.68
C GLU A 290 9.70 27.71 7.49
N ASP A 291 9.13 26.80 6.71
CA ASP A 291 9.76 25.50 6.45
C ASP A 291 10.84 25.65 5.38
N PRO A 292 12.12 25.35 5.69
CA PRO A 292 13.19 25.45 4.71
C PRO A 292 13.00 24.55 3.48
N ARG A 293 12.08 23.57 3.53
CA ARG A 293 11.72 22.72 2.38
C ARG A 293 10.71 23.38 1.44
N ASN A 294 10.15 24.53 1.76
CA ASN A 294 9.24 25.27 0.88
C ASN A 294 9.86 25.66 -0.46
N HIS A 295 11.18 25.89 -0.48
CA HIS A 295 11.89 26.18 -1.73
C HIS A 295 11.97 24.95 -2.66
N GLU A 296 11.75 23.71 -2.15
CA GLU A 296 11.63 22.52 -2.99
C GLU A 296 10.42 22.61 -3.93
N TRP A 297 9.41 23.41 -3.59
CA TRP A 297 8.28 23.70 -4.47
C TRP A 297 8.68 24.51 -5.71
N ASP A 298 9.70 25.33 -5.62
CA ASP A 298 10.18 26.13 -6.73
C ASP A 298 10.96 25.26 -7.73
N ASP A 299 11.46 24.08 -7.27
CA ASP A 299 12.11 23.09 -8.12
C ASP A 299 11.45 21.71 -7.96
N LEU A 300 10.24 21.58 -8.48
CA LEU A 300 9.48 20.32 -8.47
C LEU A 300 10.21 19.18 -9.18
N ARG A 301 11.16 19.46 -10.08
CA ARG A 301 11.97 18.45 -10.76
C ARG A 301 12.99 17.83 -9.82
N LYS A 302 13.66 18.65 -8.97
CA LYS A 302 14.57 18.14 -7.94
C LYS A 302 13.82 17.32 -6.92
N TYR A 303 12.64 17.75 -6.51
CA TYR A 303 11.78 17.01 -5.62
C TYR A 303 11.38 15.64 -6.20
N ALA A 304 10.92 15.60 -7.45
CA ALA A 304 10.55 14.37 -8.14
C ALA A 304 11.74 13.42 -8.33
N ARG A 305 12.98 13.93 -8.41
CA ARG A 305 14.20 13.11 -8.47
C ARG A 305 14.64 12.57 -7.10
N LYS A 306 14.40 13.31 -6.02
CA LYS A 306 14.81 12.92 -4.65
C LYS A 306 13.92 11.87 -4.03
N ILE A 307 12.64 11.86 -4.35
CA ILE A 307 11.65 10.95 -3.81
C ILE A 307 11.34 9.90 -4.86
N GLY A 308 12.18 8.88 -4.94
CA GLY A 308 11.95 7.73 -5.79
C GLY A 308 10.98 6.76 -5.13
N PRO A 309 9.89 6.33 -5.76
CA PRO A 309 9.06 5.23 -5.30
C PRO A 309 9.81 3.91 -5.38
N SER A 310 9.34 2.92 -4.66
CA SER A 310 9.93 1.57 -4.70
C SER A 310 9.91 0.91 -6.09
N LEU A 311 9.00 1.37 -6.97
CA LEU A 311 8.93 1.01 -8.40
C LEU A 311 9.13 2.22 -9.30
N TYR A 312 9.78 3.28 -8.81
CA TYR A 312 9.91 4.51 -9.57
C TYR A 312 10.58 4.25 -10.90
N LEU A 313 9.76 4.29 -11.89
CA LEU A 313 10.18 4.63 -13.22
C LEU A 313 10.24 6.15 -13.25
N PRO A 314 11.42 6.78 -13.40
CA PRO A 314 11.43 8.17 -13.82
C PRO A 314 10.43 8.24 -14.97
N TRP A 315 9.54 9.21 -14.96
CA TRP A 315 8.51 9.34 -16.00
C TRP A 315 9.03 9.30 -17.46
N LEU A 316 10.31 9.19 -17.59
CA LEU A 316 11.12 9.07 -18.81
C LEU A 316 11.51 7.62 -19.16
N ALA A 317 11.42 6.69 -18.22
CA ALA A 317 11.86 5.31 -18.40
C ALA A 317 10.68 4.35 -18.54
N PHE A 318 9.61 4.75 -19.25
CA PHE A 318 8.60 3.77 -19.64
C PHE A 318 9.26 2.75 -20.58
N PRO A 319 9.18 1.45 -20.29
CA PRO A 319 9.48 0.45 -21.27
C PRO A 319 8.55 0.68 -22.47
N GLY A 320 9.12 1.12 -23.62
CA GLY A 320 8.33 1.45 -24.81
C GLY A 320 7.93 2.92 -24.99
N GLY A 321 8.32 3.84 -24.09
CA GLY A 321 8.05 5.27 -24.20
C GLY A 321 6.58 5.67 -24.02
N VAL A 322 6.27 6.95 -24.24
CA VAL A 322 4.90 7.47 -24.17
C VAL A 322 4.14 7.08 -25.45
N THR A 323 3.10 6.29 -25.33
CA THR A 323 2.28 5.84 -26.45
C THR A 323 1.39 6.96 -27.00
N SER A 324 0.90 6.80 -28.25
CA SER A 324 -0.09 7.73 -28.82
C SER A 324 -1.37 7.80 -27.98
N ALA A 325 -1.80 6.71 -27.36
CA ALA A 325 -2.95 6.68 -26.46
C ALA A 325 -2.69 7.50 -25.19
N MET A 326 -1.51 7.38 -24.57
CA MET A 326 -1.10 8.18 -23.39
C MET A 326 -1.02 9.67 -23.76
N LYS A 327 -0.49 10.01 -24.94
CA LYS A 327 -0.47 11.38 -25.44
C LYS A 327 -1.88 11.93 -25.63
N ALA A 328 -2.78 11.17 -26.23
CA ALA A 328 -4.19 11.55 -26.40
C ALA A 328 -4.90 11.72 -25.04
N ALA A 329 -4.59 10.86 -24.06
CA ALA A 329 -5.11 11.01 -22.70
C ALA A 329 -4.57 12.30 -22.04
N ALA A 330 -3.26 12.58 -22.14
CA ALA A 330 -2.66 13.79 -21.60
C ALA A 330 -3.27 15.07 -22.21
N MET A 331 -3.63 15.06 -23.47
CA MET A 331 -4.30 16.21 -24.13
C MET A 331 -5.62 16.59 -23.44
N ARG A 332 -6.33 15.67 -22.80
CA ARG A 332 -7.55 15.96 -22.04
C ARG A 332 -7.30 16.78 -20.78
N LEU A 333 -6.05 16.80 -20.32
CA LEU A 333 -5.63 17.63 -19.18
C LEU A 333 -5.25 19.06 -19.58
N LYS A 334 -5.28 19.45 -20.86
CA LYS A 334 -5.06 20.84 -21.25
C LYS A 334 -6.09 21.76 -20.60
N GLY A 335 -5.61 22.76 -19.86
CA GLY A 335 -6.47 23.68 -19.12
C GLY A 335 -7.17 23.08 -17.90
N PHE A 336 -6.77 21.88 -17.47
CA PHE A 336 -7.33 21.22 -16.29
C PHE A 336 -7.23 22.11 -15.04
N ARG A 337 -8.30 22.11 -14.24
CA ARG A 337 -8.37 22.74 -12.94
C ARG A 337 -9.04 21.80 -11.96
N PHE A 338 -8.50 21.76 -10.73
CA PHE A 338 -9.09 20.95 -9.68
C PHE A 338 -10.46 21.46 -9.25
N LYS A 339 -11.44 20.59 -9.20
CA LYS A 339 -12.73 20.84 -8.55
C LYS A 339 -12.49 20.87 -7.04
N ARG A 340 -12.90 21.98 -6.39
CA ARG A 340 -12.76 22.11 -4.94
C ARG A 340 -13.84 21.36 -4.21
N HIS A 341 -13.44 20.72 -3.09
CA HIS A 341 -14.41 20.15 -2.16
C HIS A 341 -15.14 21.30 -1.42
N PRO A 342 -16.46 21.18 -1.13
CA PRO A 342 -17.21 22.26 -0.47
C PRO A 342 -16.61 22.73 0.86
N TYR A 343 -15.96 21.85 1.61
CA TYR A 343 -15.49 22.12 2.98
C TYR A 343 -13.98 21.92 3.19
N TYR A 344 -13.33 21.02 2.46
CA TYR A 344 -11.97 20.58 2.74
C TYR A 344 -11.09 20.72 1.49
N ASN A 345 -10.10 21.59 1.55
CA ASN A 345 -9.22 21.83 0.40
C ASN A 345 -7.78 22.06 0.85
N LEU A 346 -6.85 21.77 -0.04
CA LEU A 346 -5.51 22.35 0.02
C LEU A 346 -5.57 23.86 -0.18
N SER A 347 -4.52 24.59 0.21
CA SER A 347 -4.43 26.02 -0.01
C SER A 347 -4.60 26.36 -1.51
N ALA A 348 -5.18 27.54 -1.79
CA ALA A 348 -5.36 27.97 -3.17
C ALA A 348 -4.02 28.14 -3.90
N SER A 349 -2.96 28.53 -3.17
CA SER A 349 -1.60 28.65 -3.71
C SER A 349 -1.07 27.27 -4.11
N ARG A 350 -1.22 26.25 -3.23
CA ARG A 350 -0.78 24.89 -3.51
C ARG A 350 -1.50 24.29 -4.71
N LEU A 351 -2.82 24.44 -4.80
CA LEU A 351 -3.58 23.95 -5.95
C LEU A 351 -3.13 24.58 -7.26
N ARG A 352 -2.87 25.90 -7.29
CA ARG A 352 -2.32 26.54 -8.49
C ARG A 352 -0.97 25.97 -8.89
N LYS A 353 -0.04 25.82 -7.96
CA LYS A 353 1.28 25.21 -8.23
C LYS A 353 1.15 23.78 -8.80
N LEU A 354 0.24 22.97 -8.27
CA LEU A 354 -0.03 21.62 -8.78
C LEU A 354 -0.62 21.67 -10.20
N GLU A 355 -1.54 22.59 -10.46
CA GLU A 355 -2.13 22.78 -11.79
C GLU A 355 -1.07 23.24 -12.81
N GLU A 356 -0.22 24.18 -12.45
CA GLU A 356 0.91 24.66 -13.29
C GLU A 356 1.91 23.52 -13.56
N PHE A 357 2.26 22.76 -12.53
CA PHE A 357 3.13 21.61 -12.69
C PHE A 357 2.54 20.57 -13.65
N LEU A 358 1.27 20.24 -13.46
CA LEU A 358 0.58 19.26 -14.34
C LEU A 358 0.53 19.77 -15.78
N GLN A 359 0.20 21.07 -15.98
CA GLN A 359 0.14 21.67 -17.29
C GLN A 359 1.50 21.64 -18.01
N ASN A 360 2.59 21.97 -17.31
CA ASN A 360 3.95 21.89 -17.86
C ASN A 360 4.33 20.47 -18.27
N ARG A 361 3.90 19.44 -17.53
CA ARG A 361 4.13 18.03 -17.91
C ARG A 361 3.32 17.65 -19.14
N VAL A 362 2.06 18.04 -19.19
CA VAL A 362 1.19 17.79 -20.34
C VAL A 362 1.76 18.43 -21.60
N ASP A 363 2.21 19.68 -21.53
CA ASP A 363 2.78 20.38 -22.69
C ASP A 363 4.04 19.69 -23.20
N LYS A 364 4.92 19.23 -22.32
CA LYS A 364 6.10 18.45 -22.68
C LYS A 364 5.74 17.10 -23.34
N ILE A 365 4.76 16.37 -22.81
CA ILE A 365 4.30 15.11 -23.38
C ILE A 365 3.74 15.35 -24.80
N ILE A 366 3.01 16.43 -25.00
CA ILE A 366 2.43 16.76 -26.31
C ILE A 366 3.52 17.15 -27.31
N GLU A 367 4.50 17.96 -26.88
CA GLU A 367 5.58 18.45 -27.74
C GLU A 367 6.54 17.34 -28.16
N PHE A 368 6.99 16.54 -27.21
CA PHE A 368 8.07 15.57 -27.47
C PHE A 368 7.59 14.16 -27.81
N GLY A 369 6.35 13.83 -27.49
CA GLY A 369 5.74 12.56 -27.89
C GLY A 369 6.44 11.32 -27.33
N CYS A 370 6.75 10.35 -28.19
CA CYS A 370 7.32 9.05 -27.83
C CYS A 370 8.86 9.03 -27.74
N ASP A 371 9.53 10.18 -27.84
CA ASP A 371 11.00 10.25 -27.89
C ASP A 371 11.58 10.42 -26.48
N ALA A 372 11.76 9.30 -25.78
CA ALA A 372 12.29 9.26 -24.43
C ALA A 372 13.69 9.88 -24.33
N ASP A 373 14.53 9.71 -25.36
CA ASP A 373 15.90 10.23 -25.39
C ASP A 373 15.89 11.75 -25.52
N ARG A 374 15.00 12.32 -26.29
CA ARG A 374 14.81 13.77 -26.43
C ARG A 374 14.36 14.42 -25.12
N PHE A 375 13.57 13.72 -24.37
CA PHE A 375 13.05 14.17 -23.08
C PHE A 375 14.16 14.26 -22.02
N LEU A 376 15.05 13.26 -21.98
CA LEU A 376 16.25 13.24 -21.12
C LEU A 376 17.20 14.39 -21.45
N MET A 377 17.46 14.62 -22.74
CA MET A 377 18.37 15.67 -23.21
C MET A 377 17.90 17.09 -22.90
N LEU A 378 16.60 17.34 -22.76
CA LEU A 378 16.05 18.66 -22.47
C LEU A 378 16.06 18.99 -20.98
N ASP A 379 15.96 18.02 -20.11
CA ASP A 379 16.13 18.20 -18.67
C ASP A 379 17.59 18.49 -18.33
N GLU A 380 18.55 17.98 -19.12
CA GLU A 380 19.98 18.28 -19.00
C GLU A 380 20.33 19.68 -19.58
N LYS A 381 19.69 20.09 -20.66
CA LYS A 381 19.97 21.43 -21.29
C LYS A 381 19.33 22.61 -20.56
N ASN A 382 18.25 22.41 -19.81
CA ASN A 382 17.61 23.45 -19.00
C ASN A 382 18.12 23.50 -17.54
N GLY A 383 18.99 22.57 -17.17
CA GLY A 383 19.75 22.58 -15.93
C GLY A 383 21.17 23.04 -16.23
N ALA A 384 21.38 24.36 -16.39
CA ALA A 384 22.71 24.91 -16.44
C ALA A 384 23.49 24.44 -15.20
N GLU A 385 24.59 23.75 -15.46
CA GLU A 385 25.75 23.52 -14.60
C GLU A 385 25.49 23.27 -13.12
N ALA A 386 25.15 22.02 -12.78
CA ALA A 386 25.57 21.45 -11.52
C ALA A 386 26.71 20.45 -11.82
N PRO A 387 27.86 20.55 -11.16
CA PRO A 387 28.99 19.68 -11.43
C PRO A 387 28.61 18.21 -11.21
N VAL A 388 29.12 17.36 -12.09
CA VAL A 388 28.87 15.90 -12.16
C VAL A 388 29.40 15.14 -10.94
N ASP A 389 29.89 15.80 -9.91
CA ASP A 389 30.59 15.19 -8.79
C ASP A 389 29.77 14.96 -7.52
N ASP A 390 28.43 15.13 -7.51
CA ASP A 390 27.65 14.97 -6.27
C ASP A 390 26.43 14.05 -6.35
N VAL A 391 26.37 13.13 -7.32
CA VAL A 391 25.29 12.11 -7.43
C VAL A 391 25.43 11.01 -6.37
N SER A 392 26.44 11.06 -5.51
CA SER A 392 26.71 10.01 -4.51
C SER A 392 26.39 10.38 -3.05
N ARG A 393 25.84 11.57 -2.75
CA ARG A 393 25.67 12.00 -1.34
C ARG A 393 24.26 12.09 -0.77
N ASP A 394 23.20 12.03 -1.56
CA ASP A 394 21.81 12.19 -1.06
C ASP A 394 20.83 11.05 -1.40
N ALA A 395 21.25 9.95 -1.97
CA ALA A 395 20.52 8.71 -1.85
C ALA A 395 20.68 8.23 -0.41
N CYS A 396 19.58 8.13 0.33
CA CYS A 396 19.56 7.54 1.67
C CYS A 396 20.43 6.30 1.67
N THR A 397 21.62 6.38 2.28
CA THR A 397 22.63 5.33 2.19
C THR A 397 22.07 4.04 2.79
N ILE A 398 22.64 2.90 2.43
CA ILE A 398 22.26 1.62 3.05
C ILE A 398 22.32 1.74 4.57
N GLU A 399 23.31 2.46 5.08
CA GLU A 399 23.50 2.78 6.49
C GLU A 399 22.32 3.56 7.07
N GLU A 400 21.87 4.59 6.40
CA GLU A 400 20.71 5.39 6.85
C GLU A 400 19.42 4.58 6.81
N ARG A 401 19.22 3.75 5.81
CA ARG A 401 18.10 2.82 5.75
C ARG A 401 18.15 1.78 6.87
N ILE A 402 19.31 1.30 7.25
CA ILE A 402 19.48 0.43 8.43
C ILE A 402 19.12 1.18 9.71
N LEU A 403 19.57 2.42 9.87
CA LEU A 403 19.24 3.24 11.06
C LEU A 403 17.74 3.52 11.15
N GLN A 404 17.09 3.90 10.06
CA GLN A 404 15.64 4.14 10.00
C GLN A 404 14.84 2.89 10.38
N ASN A 405 15.22 1.72 9.86
CA ASN A 405 14.54 0.47 10.21
C ASN A 405 14.80 0.04 11.66
N ALA A 406 16.02 0.26 12.16
CA ALA A 406 16.34 -0.03 13.56
C ALA A 406 15.67 0.92 14.55
N GLU A 407 15.34 2.15 14.13
CA GLU A 407 14.57 3.11 14.92
C GLU A 407 13.07 2.78 14.90
N ALA A 408 12.54 2.41 13.73
CA ALA A 408 11.15 2.01 13.55
C ALA A 408 10.82 0.69 14.27
N ASP A 409 11.75 -0.27 14.27
CA ASP A 409 11.67 -1.52 15.03
C ASP A 409 13.01 -1.80 15.72
N PRO A 410 13.17 -1.39 17.00
CA PRO A 410 14.39 -1.64 17.76
C PRO A 410 14.75 -3.12 17.94
N TYR A 411 13.82 -4.02 17.71
CA TYR A 411 14.04 -5.47 17.83
C TYR A 411 14.29 -6.18 16.49
N ILE A 412 14.26 -5.45 15.37
CA ILE A 412 14.46 -6.01 14.04
C ILE A 412 15.76 -6.84 13.97
N SER A 413 15.66 -8.04 13.45
CA SER A 413 16.81 -8.93 13.28
C SER A 413 17.63 -8.55 12.03
N GLN A 414 18.85 -9.05 11.94
CA GLN A 414 19.69 -8.85 10.74
C GLN A 414 19.13 -9.58 9.52
N GLU A 415 18.41 -10.66 9.73
CA GLU A 415 17.67 -11.40 8.69
C GLU A 415 16.52 -10.58 8.13
N GLU A 416 15.71 -10.01 9.00
CA GLU A 416 14.59 -9.13 8.62
C GLU A 416 15.10 -7.87 7.92
N LEU A 417 16.18 -7.25 8.41
CA LEU A 417 16.84 -6.13 7.72
C LEU A 417 17.31 -6.53 6.31
N ALA A 418 17.87 -7.73 6.16
CA ALA A 418 18.30 -8.21 4.85
C ALA A 418 17.12 -8.37 3.88
N GLN A 419 15.99 -8.90 4.35
CA GLN A 419 14.76 -9.03 3.57
C GLN A 419 14.14 -7.68 3.22
N VAL A 420 13.98 -6.79 4.21
CA VAL A 420 13.37 -5.45 4.01
C VAL A 420 14.19 -4.58 3.06
N LEU A 421 15.51 -4.68 3.12
CA LEU A 421 16.42 -3.87 2.30
C LEU A 421 16.80 -4.53 0.97
N GLY A 422 16.38 -5.78 0.73
CA GLY A 422 16.73 -6.53 -0.48
C GLY A 422 18.22 -6.84 -0.59
N LEU A 423 18.94 -6.99 0.53
CA LEU A 423 20.38 -7.17 0.58
C LEU A 423 20.77 -8.52 1.18
N SER A 424 21.99 -9.00 0.86
CA SER A 424 22.48 -10.21 1.50
C SER A 424 22.72 -9.99 3.00
N ARG A 425 22.49 -11.03 3.83
CA ARG A 425 22.79 -10.98 5.27
C ARG A 425 24.24 -10.55 5.55
N ARG A 426 25.19 -10.98 4.72
CA ARG A 426 26.61 -10.61 4.84
C ARG A 426 26.82 -9.11 4.63
N THR A 427 26.10 -8.50 3.69
CA THR A 427 26.11 -7.05 3.45
C THR A 427 25.58 -6.30 4.66
N ILE A 428 24.44 -6.72 5.20
CA ILE A 428 23.83 -6.12 6.41
C ILE A 428 24.75 -6.22 7.61
N GLN A 429 25.37 -7.37 7.84
CA GLN A 429 26.32 -7.56 8.95
C GLN A 429 27.52 -6.61 8.85
N ARG A 430 28.11 -6.44 7.66
CA ARG A 430 29.22 -5.51 7.43
C ARG A 430 28.79 -4.07 7.72
N LYS A 431 27.64 -3.63 7.17
CA LYS A 431 27.13 -2.26 7.36
C LYS A 431 26.74 -1.96 8.81
N ILE A 432 26.20 -2.92 9.53
CA ILE A 432 25.96 -2.79 10.99
C ILE A 432 27.28 -2.68 11.76
N ALA A 433 28.32 -3.41 11.36
CA ALA A 433 29.63 -3.29 12.00
C ALA A 433 30.22 -1.88 11.80
N ASP A 434 30.13 -1.33 10.58
CA ASP A 434 30.57 0.03 10.25
C ASP A 434 29.80 1.07 11.09
N LEU A 435 28.46 0.96 11.18
CA LEU A 435 27.61 1.84 12.00
C LEU A 435 27.93 1.78 13.50
N LYS A 436 28.29 0.60 14.01
CA LYS A 436 28.74 0.43 15.40
C LYS A 436 30.10 1.09 15.64
N GLN A 437 31.03 0.94 14.70
CA GLN A 437 32.34 1.60 14.76
C GLN A 437 32.19 3.12 14.76
N MET A 438 31.28 3.65 13.97
CA MET A 438 30.92 5.08 13.93
C MET A 438 30.08 5.52 15.14
N LYS A 439 29.78 4.65 16.09
CA LYS A 439 28.92 4.90 17.26
C LYS A 439 27.49 5.37 16.92
N ARG A 440 27.05 5.23 15.68
CA ARG A 440 25.70 5.60 15.21
C ARG A 440 24.64 4.56 15.53
N LEU A 441 25.03 3.30 15.76
CA LEU A 441 24.14 2.20 16.13
C LEU A 441 24.75 1.41 17.27
N ALA A 442 23.96 1.11 18.29
CA ALA A 442 24.38 0.27 19.41
C ALA A 442 23.37 -0.83 19.67
N ARG A 443 23.80 -1.92 20.29
CA ARG A 443 22.88 -2.95 20.77
C ARG A 443 22.87 -2.87 22.31
N ILE A 444 21.68 -2.61 22.88
CA ILE A 444 21.49 -2.47 24.34
C ILE A 444 20.63 -3.61 24.86
N GLY A 445 20.74 -3.92 26.16
CA GLY A 445 20.04 -5.01 26.82
C GLY A 445 20.83 -6.32 26.89
N SER A 446 20.28 -7.32 27.57
CA SER A 446 20.89 -8.65 27.76
C SER A 446 19.91 -9.77 27.38
N GLY A 447 20.43 -10.90 26.89
CA GLY A 447 19.60 -12.06 26.57
C GLY A 447 18.57 -11.78 25.46
N ARG A 448 17.30 -12.13 25.70
CA ARG A 448 16.16 -11.98 24.76
C ARG A 448 15.64 -10.54 24.65
N THR A 449 16.11 -9.62 25.47
CA THR A 449 15.70 -8.20 25.49
C THR A 449 16.67 -7.28 24.72
N LYS A 450 17.59 -7.83 23.93
CA LYS A 450 18.53 -7.01 23.13
C LYS A 450 17.80 -6.24 22.04
N CYS A 451 17.92 -4.90 22.07
CA CYS A 451 17.37 -4.02 21.04
C CYS A 451 18.43 -3.09 20.45
N TRP A 452 18.15 -2.52 19.30
CA TRP A 452 18.98 -1.50 18.66
C TRP A 452 18.70 -0.13 19.28
N LYS A 453 19.74 0.66 19.46
CA LYS A 453 19.68 2.08 19.81
C LYS A 453 20.41 2.88 18.74
N VAL A 454 19.69 3.81 18.12
CA VAL A 454 20.24 4.77 17.16
C VAL A 454 20.73 6.00 17.92
N ASN A 455 21.92 6.50 17.59
CA ASN A 455 22.53 7.69 18.18
C ASN A 455 22.75 8.75 17.09
N TYR A 456 22.21 9.96 17.29
CA TYR A 456 22.28 11.08 16.33
C TYR A 456 23.36 12.13 16.68
N GLU A 457 24.05 12.00 17.80
CA GLU A 457 25.00 13.02 18.30
C GLU A 457 26.35 13.08 17.56
N ASN A 458 26.59 12.24 16.54
CA ASN A 458 27.81 12.25 15.74
C ASN A 458 27.45 12.37 14.24
N ARG A 459 26.98 13.55 13.84
CA ARG A 459 26.95 13.97 12.42
C ARG A 459 28.22 14.70 12.04
#